data_9bd2e0f5d2ea786b0348b034620ce44f
#
_entry.id   9bd2e0f5d2ea786b0348b034620ce44f
#
_cell.length_a   1.000
_cell.length_b   1.000
_cell.length_c   1.000
_cell.angle_alpha   90.00
_cell.angle_beta   90.00
_cell.angle_gamma   90.00
#
_symmetry.space_group_name_H-M   'P 1'
#
loop_
_entity.id
_entity.type
_entity.pdbx_description
1 polymer ?
#
loop_
_entity_poly.entity_id
_entity_poly.type
_entity_poly.pdbx_seq_one_letter_code
_entity_poly.pdbx_strand_id
1 'polypeptide(L)'
;KKWRRLLDASVGGNLTVGIYICKDNRWFRYPPFSIQVIKDKIDPYLVYRRIAPGYRMWNRMGIYQRCLEDFTEETFLDNKQTNNNCMNCHSFCMQSPDRMLFHQRALHAGTYILTDGDIEKLDTKTERTISALVYPAWHPSGRYVAFSTNDTKQDFHLSDANRVEVFDNRSDVVVYDVEKHEIVTAPHLSSEENMETFPAFSSDGRRLYFCSAPACRMPESYRKIRYNLQSIAFDPEKRSFGQTIDTLYNANEEGRSAKLPRVSPDGRFLMYTVSDYGNFSIWHKDADLRLLDMLTGKTDSLLQVNSNDVESYHSWSSNSRWFVFSSRRDDGLYTRPYICYLGANGVPGKPFLLPQKETDYYERSLFSFNIPEFIRGKIKVDTYKLIDISKYGEAVRLK
;
A
#
# COMPACT_ATOMS: atom_id res chain seq x y z
N LYS A 1 -11.08 -29.95 -3.47
CA LYS A 1 -12.00 -30.44 -2.40
C LYS A 1 -11.26 -31.20 -1.27
N LYS A 2 -10.35 -32.15 -1.55
CA LYS A 2 -9.65 -32.96 -0.50
C LYS A 2 -8.70 -32.08 0.33
N TRP A 3 -7.90 -31.24 -0.31
CA TRP A 3 -6.96 -30.34 0.36
C TRP A 3 -7.67 -29.39 1.34
N ARG A 4 -8.77 -28.75 0.90
CA ARG A 4 -9.56 -27.86 1.77
C ARG A 4 -10.10 -28.58 3.00
N ARG A 5 -10.65 -29.80 2.85
CA ARG A 5 -11.10 -30.62 3.99
C ARG A 5 -9.97 -30.95 4.97
N LEU A 6 -8.77 -31.20 4.45
CA LEU A 6 -7.60 -31.46 5.29
C LEU A 6 -7.21 -30.20 6.09
N LEU A 7 -7.17 -29.04 5.44
CA LEU A 7 -6.90 -27.77 6.11
C LEU A 7 -7.96 -27.48 7.18
N ASP A 8 -9.25 -27.61 6.86
CA ASP A 8 -10.36 -27.38 7.81
C ASP A 8 -10.26 -28.29 9.04
N ALA A 9 -9.88 -29.55 8.85
CA ALA A 9 -9.68 -30.52 9.93
C ALA A 9 -8.41 -30.25 10.77
N SER A 10 -7.48 -29.44 10.27
CA SER A 10 -6.18 -29.18 10.88
C SER A 10 -6.06 -27.75 11.47
N VAL A 11 -7.17 -26.98 11.48
CA VAL A 11 -7.19 -25.61 11.98
C VAL A 11 -6.67 -25.53 13.41
N GLY A 12 -5.66 -24.66 13.63
CA GLY A 12 -4.96 -24.48 14.89
C GLY A 12 -3.89 -25.52 15.19
N GLY A 13 -3.66 -26.44 14.28
CA GLY A 13 -2.62 -27.48 14.34
C GLY A 13 -1.56 -27.34 13.24
N ASN A 14 -0.73 -28.37 13.12
CA ASN A 14 0.34 -28.48 12.13
C ASN A 14 0.07 -29.62 11.16
N LEU A 15 0.35 -29.40 9.88
CA LEU A 15 0.43 -30.41 8.85
C LEU A 15 1.90 -30.69 8.53
N THR A 16 2.31 -31.95 8.61
CA THR A 16 3.63 -32.37 8.14
C THR A 16 3.56 -32.82 6.71
N VAL A 17 4.37 -32.22 5.85
CA VAL A 17 4.46 -32.56 4.42
C VAL A 17 5.74 -33.32 4.16
N GLY A 18 5.61 -34.53 3.60
CA GLY A 18 6.71 -35.35 3.11
C GLY A 18 6.69 -35.42 1.59
N ILE A 19 7.81 -35.09 0.94
CA ILE A 19 7.96 -35.17 -0.51
C ILE A 19 8.84 -36.37 -0.88
N TYR A 20 8.34 -37.23 -1.75
CA TYR A 20 9.04 -38.35 -2.30
C TYR A 20 9.08 -38.25 -3.83
N ILE A 21 10.27 -38.43 -4.40
CA ILE A 21 10.50 -38.38 -5.85
C ILE A 21 11.10 -39.70 -6.29
N CYS A 22 10.55 -40.29 -7.37
CA CYS A 22 11.15 -41.39 -8.05
C CYS A 22 11.84 -40.93 -9.33
N LYS A 23 13.16 -41.14 -9.40
CA LYS A 23 13.98 -40.89 -10.58
C LYS A 23 14.82 -42.13 -10.90
N ASP A 24 14.79 -42.60 -12.12
CA ASP A 24 15.54 -43.77 -12.58
C ASP A 24 15.30 -45.03 -11.67
N ASN A 25 14.04 -45.28 -11.34
CA ASN A 25 13.58 -46.36 -10.43
C ASN A 25 14.15 -46.26 -8.99
N ARG A 26 14.72 -45.10 -8.59
CA ARG A 26 15.22 -44.85 -7.24
C ARG A 26 14.32 -43.81 -6.56
N TRP A 27 13.94 -44.11 -5.32
CA TRP A 27 13.16 -43.17 -4.49
C TRP A 27 14.06 -42.29 -3.66
N PHE A 28 13.78 -40.98 -3.71
CA PHE A 28 14.39 -39.96 -2.88
C PHE A 28 13.33 -39.35 -1.98
N ARG A 29 13.69 -39.13 -0.72
CA ARG A 29 12.85 -38.47 0.26
C ARG A 29 13.50 -37.16 0.63
N TYR A 30 12.77 -36.05 0.50
CA TYR A 30 13.17 -34.77 1.03
C TYR A 30 12.90 -34.71 2.54
N PRO A 31 13.67 -33.90 3.31
CA PRO A 31 13.34 -33.61 4.70
C PRO A 31 11.91 -33.11 4.81
N PRO A 32 11.09 -33.66 5.72
CA PRO A 32 9.72 -33.18 5.89
C PRO A 32 9.71 -31.77 6.46
N PHE A 33 8.71 -30.98 6.12
CA PHE A 33 8.47 -29.68 6.70
C PHE A 33 7.04 -29.58 7.24
N SER A 34 6.82 -28.65 8.18
CA SER A 34 5.51 -28.44 8.80
C SER A 34 4.90 -27.15 8.34
N ILE A 35 3.60 -27.18 8.10
CA ILE A 35 2.75 -26.01 7.81
C ILE A 35 1.82 -25.85 9.00
N GLN A 36 1.84 -24.69 9.63
CA GLN A 36 0.88 -24.32 10.67
C GLN A 36 -0.43 -23.84 10.01
N VAL A 37 -1.54 -24.43 10.38
CA VAL A 37 -2.87 -24.04 9.87
C VAL A 37 -3.49 -23.05 10.86
N ILE A 38 -3.45 -21.78 10.51
CA ILE A 38 -3.90 -20.67 11.36
C ILE A 38 -5.42 -20.64 11.46
N LYS A 39 -5.95 -20.28 12.66
CA LYS A 39 -7.40 -20.12 12.90
C LYS A 39 -7.96 -18.86 12.26
N ASP A 40 -7.15 -17.80 12.23
CA ASP A 40 -7.55 -16.50 11.71
C ASP A 40 -7.59 -16.53 10.19
N LYS A 41 -8.78 -16.39 9.62
CA LYS A 41 -8.97 -16.42 8.17
C LYS A 41 -8.35 -15.19 7.53
N ILE A 42 -7.69 -15.39 6.40
CA ILE A 42 -7.24 -14.30 5.54
C ILE A 42 -8.40 -13.80 4.67
N ASP A 43 -8.39 -12.53 4.28
CA ASP A 43 -9.35 -12.01 3.30
C ASP A 43 -9.22 -12.78 1.98
N PRO A 44 -10.33 -13.05 1.28
CA PRO A 44 -10.33 -13.97 0.13
C PRO A 44 -9.70 -13.42 -1.13
N TYR A 45 -9.46 -12.12 -1.23
CA TYR A 45 -8.87 -11.49 -2.42
C TYR A 45 -7.71 -10.57 -2.07
N LEU A 46 -6.77 -10.48 -3.01
CA LEU A 46 -5.68 -9.53 -3.02
C LEU A 46 -5.75 -8.70 -4.31
N VAL A 47 -5.69 -7.38 -4.18
CA VAL A 47 -5.62 -6.45 -5.32
C VAL A 47 -4.21 -5.89 -5.41
N TYR A 48 -3.72 -5.73 -6.62
CA TYR A 48 -2.43 -5.11 -6.90
C TYR A 48 -2.38 -4.54 -8.32
N ARG A 49 -1.51 -3.58 -8.51
CA ARG A 49 -1.13 -3.12 -9.84
C ARG A 49 0.07 -3.92 -10.33
N ARG A 50 0.00 -4.47 -11.54
CA ARG A 50 1.18 -4.96 -12.25
C ARG A 50 1.73 -3.87 -13.14
N ILE A 51 3.05 -3.67 -13.11
CA ILE A 51 3.76 -2.66 -13.86
C ILE A 51 5.08 -3.23 -14.35
N ALA A 52 5.43 -2.97 -15.63
CA ALA A 52 6.74 -3.31 -16.16
C ALA A 52 7.81 -2.43 -15.48
N PRO A 53 8.99 -2.93 -15.18
CA PRO A 53 10.08 -2.13 -14.61
C PRO A 53 10.73 -1.23 -15.66
N GLY A 54 11.43 -0.20 -15.19
CA GLY A 54 12.28 0.67 -15.98
C GLY A 54 11.58 1.83 -16.68
N TYR A 55 12.19 2.37 -17.71
CA TYR A 55 11.79 3.62 -18.36
C TYR A 55 10.47 3.55 -19.15
N ARG A 56 10.01 2.37 -19.51
CA ARG A 56 8.73 2.15 -20.23
C ARG A 56 7.61 1.69 -19.30
N MET A 57 7.59 2.17 -18.07
CA MET A 57 6.62 1.75 -17.04
C MET A 57 5.16 1.84 -17.49
N TRP A 58 4.80 2.79 -18.34
CA TRP A 58 3.43 3.00 -18.79
C TRP A 58 3.01 2.16 -19.99
N ASN A 59 3.93 1.48 -20.61
CA ASN A 59 3.64 0.68 -21.82
C ASN A 59 2.69 -0.48 -21.52
N ARG A 60 2.78 -1.05 -20.34
CA ARG A 60 1.91 -2.16 -19.91
C ARG A 60 1.72 -2.14 -18.41
N MET A 61 0.50 -1.81 -17.98
CA MET A 61 0.10 -1.86 -16.58
C MET A 61 -1.39 -2.11 -16.45
N GLY A 62 -1.80 -2.61 -15.29
CA GLY A 62 -3.20 -2.82 -14.96
C GLY A 62 -3.38 -3.07 -13.48
N ILE A 63 -4.62 -2.92 -13.02
CA ILE A 63 -5.05 -3.31 -11.68
C ILE A 63 -5.72 -4.68 -11.80
N TYR A 64 -5.32 -5.60 -10.96
CA TYR A 64 -5.74 -7.00 -10.96
C TYR A 64 -6.27 -7.39 -9.60
N GLN A 65 -7.28 -8.26 -9.57
CA GLN A 65 -7.78 -8.90 -8.36
C GLN A 65 -7.50 -10.41 -8.41
N ARG A 66 -6.91 -10.92 -7.35
CA ARG A 66 -6.45 -12.29 -7.21
C ARG A 66 -7.22 -13.00 -6.10
N CYS A 67 -7.90 -14.08 -6.44
CA CYS A 67 -8.52 -14.97 -5.45
C CYS A 67 -7.43 -15.75 -4.68
N LEU A 68 -7.43 -15.67 -3.36
CA LEU A 68 -6.48 -16.39 -2.52
C LEU A 68 -6.92 -17.83 -2.19
N GLU A 69 -8.18 -18.18 -2.47
CA GLU A 69 -8.69 -19.54 -2.29
C GLU A 69 -8.33 -20.48 -3.45
N ASP A 70 -8.01 -19.90 -4.60
CA ASP A 70 -7.54 -20.61 -5.80
C ASP A 70 -6.50 -19.75 -6.53
N PHE A 71 -6.20 -20.06 -7.79
CA PHE A 71 -5.23 -19.29 -8.57
C PHE A 71 -5.89 -18.35 -9.59
N THR A 72 -7.16 -18.02 -9.44
CA THR A 72 -7.88 -17.14 -10.36
C THR A 72 -7.40 -15.69 -10.18
N GLU A 73 -6.94 -15.09 -11.25
CA GLU A 73 -6.61 -13.68 -11.33
C GLU A 73 -7.46 -13.03 -12.44
N GLU A 74 -8.10 -11.92 -12.13
CA GLU A 74 -8.91 -11.17 -13.07
C GLU A 74 -8.42 -9.74 -13.20
N THR A 75 -8.44 -9.22 -14.42
CA THR A 75 -8.14 -7.81 -14.67
C THR A 75 -9.32 -6.95 -14.22
N PHE A 76 -9.06 -6.03 -13.31
CA PHE A 76 -10.02 -4.98 -12.97
C PHE A 76 -10.00 -3.88 -14.06
N LEU A 77 -8.82 -3.35 -14.38
CA LEU A 77 -8.62 -2.34 -15.41
C LEU A 77 -7.22 -2.48 -16.02
N ASP A 78 -7.14 -2.54 -17.34
CA ASP A 78 -5.89 -2.54 -18.10
C ASP A 78 -5.70 -1.18 -18.78
N ASN A 79 -4.49 -0.65 -18.82
CA ASN A 79 -4.21 0.66 -19.39
C ASN A 79 -4.50 0.77 -20.89
N LYS A 80 -4.48 -0.33 -21.62
CA LYS A 80 -4.88 -0.36 -23.05
C LYS A 80 -6.35 0.01 -23.25
N GLN A 81 -7.20 -0.29 -22.28
CA GLN A 81 -8.62 0.04 -22.33
C GLN A 81 -8.87 1.56 -22.21
N THR A 82 -7.89 2.31 -21.67
CA THR A 82 -7.95 3.75 -21.44
C THR A 82 -6.82 4.50 -22.15
N ASN A 83 -6.51 4.14 -23.40
CA ASN A 83 -5.54 4.84 -24.25
C ASN A 83 -4.11 4.87 -23.66
N ASN A 84 -3.68 3.78 -23.03
CA ASN A 84 -2.36 3.64 -22.37
C ASN A 84 -2.11 4.67 -21.26
N ASN A 85 -3.15 5.13 -20.56
CA ASN A 85 -2.98 5.99 -19.40
C ASN A 85 -2.28 5.27 -18.25
N CYS A 86 -1.45 5.99 -17.52
CA CYS A 86 -0.95 5.52 -16.25
C CYS A 86 -2.09 5.43 -15.24
N MET A 87 -2.14 4.35 -14.48
CA MET A 87 -3.05 4.16 -13.34
C MET A 87 -2.27 3.77 -12.10
N ASN A 88 -2.63 4.36 -10.95
CA ASN A 88 -1.92 4.13 -9.70
C ASN A 88 -2.79 4.42 -8.47
N CYS A 89 -2.21 4.21 -7.30
CA CYS A 89 -2.77 4.56 -6.00
C CYS A 89 -4.19 4.04 -5.78
N HIS A 90 -4.49 2.78 -6.19
CA HIS A 90 -5.73 2.18 -5.75
C HIS A 90 -5.75 2.05 -4.23
N SER A 91 -6.89 2.23 -3.61
CA SER A 91 -7.08 2.12 -2.18
C SER A 91 -8.53 1.74 -1.85
N PHE A 92 -8.70 0.90 -0.84
CA PHE A 92 -10.00 0.37 -0.43
C PHE A 92 -10.41 0.90 0.95
N CYS A 93 -11.66 1.34 1.08
CA CYS A 93 -12.21 1.71 2.38
C CYS A 93 -12.49 0.44 3.21
N MET A 94 -11.77 0.28 4.32
CA MET A 94 -11.94 -0.86 5.24
C MET A 94 -11.99 -2.22 4.52
N GLN A 95 -11.10 -2.43 3.54
CA GLN A 95 -11.01 -3.63 2.70
C GLN A 95 -12.33 -4.00 1.98
N SER A 96 -13.24 -3.02 1.79
CA SER A 96 -14.49 -3.24 1.08
C SER A 96 -14.27 -3.31 -0.43
N PRO A 97 -14.76 -4.35 -1.14
CA PRO A 97 -14.71 -4.39 -2.60
C PRO A 97 -15.65 -3.38 -3.26
N ASP A 98 -16.61 -2.84 -2.51
CA ASP A 98 -17.65 -1.93 -3.00
C ASP A 98 -17.29 -0.45 -2.83
N ARG A 99 -16.17 -0.15 -2.13
CA ARG A 99 -15.65 1.21 -1.92
C ARG A 99 -14.16 1.28 -2.16
N MET A 100 -13.80 1.83 -3.30
CA MET A 100 -12.41 2.01 -3.68
C MET A 100 -12.20 3.30 -4.44
N LEU A 101 -10.95 3.70 -4.56
CA LEU A 101 -10.54 4.73 -5.50
C LEU A 101 -9.24 4.33 -6.19
N PHE A 102 -8.96 4.98 -7.31
CA PHE A 102 -7.68 4.93 -8.00
C PHE A 102 -7.49 6.20 -8.83
N HIS A 103 -6.26 6.44 -9.27
CA HIS A 103 -5.95 7.58 -10.12
C HIS A 103 -5.59 7.14 -11.53
N GLN A 104 -5.99 7.93 -12.52
CA GLN A 104 -5.42 7.91 -13.85
C GLN A 104 -4.64 9.21 -14.11
N ARG A 105 -3.61 9.11 -14.94
CA ARG A 105 -2.79 10.25 -15.38
C ARG A 105 -2.81 10.33 -16.92
N ALA A 106 -2.30 11.43 -17.47
CA ALA A 106 -2.27 11.75 -18.88
C ALA A 106 -3.65 12.11 -19.47
N LEU A 107 -4.05 11.57 -20.63
CA LEU A 107 -5.22 12.01 -21.40
C LEU A 107 -6.53 11.94 -20.62
N HIS A 108 -6.71 10.89 -19.82
CA HIS A 108 -7.93 10.68 -19.00
C HIS A 108 -7.65 10.89 -17.51
N ALA A 109 -6.81 11.89 -17.20
CA ALA A 109 -6.45 12.19 -15.82
C ALA A 109 -7.68 12.41 -14.94
N GLY A 110 -7.58 11.94 -13.70
CA GLY A 110 -8.62 12.09 -12.67
C GLY A 110 -8.45 11.07 -11.56
N THR A 111 -9.13 11.33 -10.47
CA THR A 111 -9.35 10.38 -9.39
C THR A 111 -10.71 9.75 -9.58
N TYR A 112 -10.77 8.43 -9.60
CA TYR A 112 -12.02 7.68 -9.76
C TYR A 112 -12.40 7.11 -8.42
N ILE A 113 -13.57 7.48 -7.91
CA ILE A 113 -14.16 6.93 -6.68
C ILE A 113 -15.32 6.01 -7.07
N LEU A 114 -15.26 4.81 -6.53
CA LEU A 114 -16.30 3.80 -6.69
C LEU A 114 -16.95 3.57 -5.32
N THR A 115 -18.26 3.79 -5.25
CA THR A 115 -19.02 3.63 -4.01
C THR A 115 -20.33 2.92 -4.32
N ASP A 116 -20.48 1.70 -3.81
CA ASP A 116 -21.72 0.92 -3.87
C ASP A 116 -22.31 0.78 -5.31
N GLY A 117 -21.42 0.69 -6.32
CA GLY A 117 -21.75 0.54 -7.75
C GLY A 117 -21.79 1.87 -8.54
N ASP A 118 -21.75 3.00 -7.88
CA ASP A 118 -21.59 4.30 -8.53
C ASP A 118 -20.11 4.61 -8.78
N ILE A 119 -19.86 5.32 -9.88
CA ILE A 119 -18.52 5.70 -10.32
C ILE A 119 -18.50 7.19 -10.55
N GLU A 120 -17.60 7.87 -9.86
CA GLU A 120 -17.40 9.30 -9.99
C GLU A 120 -15.96 9.59 -10.43
N LYS A 121 -15.81 10.50 -11.41
CA LYS A 121 -14.52 11.02 -11.85
C LYS A 121 -14.32 12.40 -11.26
N LEU A 122 -13.20 12.62 -10.56
CA LEU A 122 -12.89 13.87 -9.90
C LEU A 122 -11.67 14.54 -10.56
N ASP A 123 -11.75 15.86 -10.75
CA ASP A 123 -10.59 16.71 -10.94
C ASP A 123 -10.13 17.22 -9.57
N THR A 124 -9.05 16.63 -9.07
CA THR A 124 -8.56 16.91 -7.72
C THR A 124 -7.49 18.02 -7.68
N LYS A 125 -7.19 18.66 -8.82
CA LYS A 125 -6.33 19.84 -8.85
C LYS A 125 -7.16 21.09 -8.63
N THR A 126 -6.82 21.84 -7.59
CA THR A 126 -7.47 23.12 -7.24
C THR A 126 -6.41 24.22 -7.08
N GLU A 127 -6.84 25.45 -6.88
CA GLU A 127 -5.94 26.56 -6.53
C GLU A 127 -5.29 26.38 -5.14
N ARG A 128 -5.88 25.53 -4.30
CA ARG A 128 -5.44 25.25 -2.92
C ARG A 128 -4.55 24.02 -2.80
N THR A 129 -4.24 23.33 -3.92
CA THR A 129 -3.43 22.11 -3.95
C THR A 129 -2.19 22.33 -4.83
N ILE A 130 -1.07 21.75 -4.42
CA ILE A 130 0.20 21.79 -5.17
C ILE A 130 0.02 21.11 -6.54
N SER A 131 -0.64 19.94 -6.53
CA SER A 131 -0.92 19.13 -7.72
C SER A 131 -2.22 18.36 -7.55
N ALA A 132 -2.55 17.47 -8.47
CA ALA A 132 -3.59 16.47 -8.24
C ALA A 132 -3.26 15.59 -7.02
N LEU A 133 -4.29 15.20 -6.28
CA LEU A 133 -4.17 14.45 -5.04
C LEU A 133 -3.62 13.03 -5.30
N VAL A 134 -2.76 12.54 -4.40
CA VAL A 134 -2.10 11.24 -4.44
C VAL A 134 -2.04 10.59 -3.05
N TYR A 135 -1.59 9.35 -2.96
CA TYR A 135 -1.43 8.59 -1.69
C TYR A 135 -2.68 8.58 -0.81
N PRO A 136 -3.80 8.06 -1.32
CA PRO A 136 -5.08 8.07 -0.62
C PRO A 136 -5.07 7.20 0.64
N ALA A 137 -5.78 7.67 1.66
CA ALA A 137 -6.11 6.91 2.86
C ALA A 137 -7.57 7.17 3.27
N TRP A 138 -8.40 6.14 3.23
CA TRP A 138 -9.80 6.25 3.60
C TRP A 138 -9.99 6.43 5.10
N HIS A 139 -10.88 7.35 5.46
CA HIS A 139 -11.47 7.37 6.78
C HIS A 139 -12.41 6.15 6.96
N PRO A 140 -12.47 5.51 8.13
CA PRO A 140 -13.26 4.28 8.32
C PRO A 140 -14.75 4.45 8.03
N SER A 141 -15.30 5.66 8.13
CA SER A 141 -16.71 5.93 7.74
C SER A 141 -16.96 5.87 6.22
N GLY A 142 -15.92 5.96 5.40
CA GLY A 142 -16.02 6.10 3.95
C GLY A 142 -16.44 7.49 3.47
N ARG A 143 -16.67 8.45 4.37
CA ARG A 143 -17.02 9.83 4.03
C ARG A 143 -15.81 10.69 3.67
N TYR A 144 -14.66 10.43 4.28
CA TYR A 144 -13.45 11.21 4.05
C TYR A 144 -12.35 10.36 3.45
N VAL A 145 -11.51 11.00 2.64
CA VAL A 145 -10.26 10.44 2.16
C VAL A 145 -9.14 11.45 2.39
N ALA A 146 -8.13 11.07 3.12
CA ALA A 146 -6.92 11.88 3.24
C ALA A 146 -6.01 11.62 2.04
N PHE A 147 -5.36 12.66 1.56
CA PHE A 147 -4.44 12.61 0.42
C PHE A 147 -3.20 13.45 0.70
N SER A 148 -2.14 13.15 -0.03
CA SER A 148 -1.06 14.12 -0.23
C SER A 148 -1.25 14.87 -1.54
N THR A 149 -0.70 16.08 -1.62
CA THR A 149 -0.53 16.85 -2.86
C THR A 149 0.93 17.26 -2.96
N ASN A 150 1.62 16.81 -4.03
CA ASN A 150 3.07 16.80 -4.09
C ASN A 150 3.60 17.38 -5.40
N ASP A 151 4.68 18.19 -5.34
CA ASP A 151 5.54 18.46 -6.50
C ASP A 151 6.67 17.44 -6.53
N THR A 152 6.43 16.30 -7.16
CA THR A 152 7.32 15.15 -7.19
C THR A 152 8.25 15.18 -8.40
N LYS A 153 9.53 14.88 -8.17
CA LYS A 153 10.55 14.64 -9.19
C LYS A 153 11.03 13.20 -9.14
N GLN A 154 11.44 12.70 -10.28
CA GLN A 154 12.00 11.36 -10.41
C GLN A 154 13.30 11.42 -11.21
N ASP A 155 14.36 10.92 -10.61
CA ASP A 155 15.69 10.80 -11.22
C ASP A 155 16.13 9.34 -11.31
N PHE A 156 17.07 9.06 -12.21
CA PHE A 156 17.60 7.72 -12.43
C PHE A 156 19.11 7.71 -12.23
N HIS A 157 19.59 6.78 -11.41
CA HIS A 157 21.01 6.59 -11.16
C HIS A 157 21.57 5.46 -12.04
N LEU A 158 22.71 5.68 -12.66
CA LEU A 158 23.39 4.67 -13.47
C LEU A 158 24.18 3.68 -12.63
N SER A 159 24.76 4.13 -11.52
CA SER A 159 25.70 3.36 -10.70
C SER A 159 25.32 3.22 -9.24
N ASP A 160 24.24 3.85 -8.78
CA ASP A 160 23.77 3.74 -7.39
C ASP A 160 23.00 2.42 -7.16
N ALA A 161 23.09 1.90 -5.93
CA ALA A 161 22.29 0.76 -5.51
C ALA A 161 20.77 1.04 -5.60
N ASN A 162 20.36 2.28 -5.28
CA ASN A 162 19.03 2.82 -5.48
C ASN A 162 18.91 3.38 -6.89
N ARG A 163 18.48 2.56 -7.83
CA ARG A 163 18.46 2.92 -9.27
C ARG A 163 17.51 4.04 -9.64
N VAL A 164 16.45 4.21 -8.86
CA VAL A 164 15.43 5.23 -9.07
C VAL A 164 15.30 6.03 -7.78
N GLU A 165 15.42 7.34 -7.90
CA GLU A 165 15.20 8.27 -6.81
C GLU A 165 13.93 9.06 -7.08
N VAL A 166 13.09 9.18 -6.07
CA VAL A 166 11.87 9.98 -6.11
C VAL A 166 11.85 10.87 -4.88
N PHE A 167 11.73 12.16 -5.10
CA PHE A 167 11.67 13.14 -4.03
C PHE A 167 10.65 14.23 -4.34
N ASP A 168 10.15 14.86 -3.31
CA ASP A 168 9.23 15.99 -3.42
C ASP A 168 9.97 17.30 -3.20
N ASN A 169 9.67 18.32 -4.02
CA ASN A 169 10.09 19.69 -3.77
C ASN A 169 9.20 20.34 -2.70
N ARG A 170 7.92 19.99 -2.70
CA ARG A 170 6.88 20.42 -1.77
C ARG A 170 5.83 19.32 -1.65
N SER A 171 5.26 19.18 -0.47
CA SER A 171 4.12 18.30 -0.26
C SER A 171 3.27 18.75 0.93
N ASP A 172 1.95 18.65 0.78
CA ASP A 172 0.96 18.93 1.81
C ASP A 172 0.01 17.73 1.97
N VAL A 173 -0.66 17.67 3.12
CA VAL A 173 -1.73 16.71 3.40
C VAL A 173 -3.07 17.43 3.46
N VAL A 174 -4.06 16.87 2.78
CA VAL A 174 -5.44 17.38 2.77
C VAL A 174 -6.42 16.24 3.02
N VAL A 175 -7.60 16.57 3.52
CA VAL A 175 -8.72 15.63 3.67
C VAL A 175 -9.86 16.06 2.76
N TYR A 176 -10.30 15.15 1.93
CA TYR A 176 -11.43 15.33 1.02
C TYR A 176 -12.71 14.78 1.63
N ASP A 177 -13.77 15.59 1.67
CA ASP A 177 -15.14 15.19 2.04
C ASP A 177 -15.85 14.71 0.77
N VAL A 178 -16.10 13.42 0.67
CA VAL A 178 -16.69 12.76 -0.51
C VAL A 178 -18.13 13.25 -0.76
N GLU A 179 -18.88 13.57 0.29
CA GLU A 179 -20.27 14.02 0.17
C GLU A 179 -20.39 15.48 -0.28
N LYS A 180 -19.44 16.33 0.13
CA LYS A 180 -19.50 17.78 -0.12
C LYS A 180 -18.61 18.23 -1.28
N HIS A 181 -17.73 17.37 -1.77
CA HIS A 181 -16.69 17.69 -2.76
C HIS A 181 -15.78 18.85 -2.32
N GLU A 182 -15.46 18.89 -1.04
CA GLU A 182 -14.65 19.94 -0.42
C GLU A 182 -13.37 19.41 0.18
N ILE A 183 -12.33 20.25 0.18
CA ILE A 183 -11.05 19.97 0.84
C ILE A 183 -11.02 20.64 2.20
N VAL A 184 -10.59 19.89 3.21
CA VAL A 184 -10.32 20.35 4.56
C VAL A 184 -8.82 20.14 4.85
N THR A 185 -8.15 21.16 5.36
CA THR A 185 -6.75 21.09 5.81
C THR A 185 -6.53 21.94 7.05
N ALA A 186 -5.33 21.95 7.58
CA ALA A 186 -4.92 22.77 8.72
C ALA A 186 -3.46 23.26 8.52
N PRO A 187 -3.03 24.34 9.21
CA PRO A 187 -1.68 24.87 9.08
C PRO A 187 -0.56 23.85 9.33
N HIS A 188 -0.81 22.84 10.15
CA HIS A 188 0.14 21.76 10.43
C HIS A 188 0.18 20.66 9.36
N LEU A 189 -0.70 20.69 8.38
CA LEU A 189 -0.81 19.72 7.29
C LEU A 189 -0.50 20.34 5.92
N SER A 190 -0.36 21.67 5.88
CA SER A 190 -0.13 22.44 4.67
C SER A 190 0.65 23.70 5.04
N SER A 191 1.96 23.54 5.24
CA SER A 191 2.86 24.62 5.63
C SER A 191 4.00 24.78 4.63
N GLU A 192 4.50 26.02 4.48
CA GLU A 192 5.69 26.28 3.66
C GLU A 192 6.99 25.86 4.35
N GLU A 193 6.96 25.65 5.67
CA GLU A 193 8.12 25.29 6.48
C GLU A 193 8.41 23.80 6.50
N ASN A 194 7.42 22.96 6.18
CA ASN A 194 7.54 21.51 6.21
C ASN A 194 7.02 20.89 4.93
N MET A 195 7.31 19.61 4.76
CA MET A 195 6.76 18.75 3.73
C MET A 195 5.97 17.64 4.43
N GLU A 196 4.65 17.61 4.25
CA GLU A 196 3.74 16.63 4.81
C GLU A 196 3.28 15.64 3.73
N THR A 197 3.29 14.34 4.04
CA THR A 197 2.93 13.29 3.07
C THR A 197 2.44 12.01 3.74
N PHE A 198 1.93 11.07 2.95
CA PHE A 198 1.49 9.73 3.35
C PHE A 198 0.53 9.72 4.55
N PRO A 199 -0.66 10.28 4.40
CA PRO A 199 -1.64 10.26 5.47
C PRO A 199 -2.20 8.85 5.72
N ALA A 200 -2.65 8.61 6.96
CA ALA A 200 -3.42 7.43 7.35
C ALA A 200 -4.36 7.78 8.53
N PHE A 201 -5.61 7.35 8.48
CA PHE A 201 -6.51 7.52 9.61
C PHE A 201 -6.32 6.42 10.66
N SER A 202 -6.62 6.77 11.92
CA SER A 202 -6.85 5.77 12.98
C SER A 202 -8.09 4.93 12.67
N SER A 203 -8.18 3.75 13.29
CA SER A 203 -9.31 2.84 13.08
C SER A 203 -10.66 3.41 13.56
N ASP A 204 -10.64 4.35 14.50
CA ASP A 204 -11.82 5.09 14.97
C ASP A 204 -12.08 6.39 14.19
N GLY A 205 -11.17 6.76 13.26
CA GLY A 205 -11.26 7.96 12.44
C GLY A 205 -10.98 9.28 13.17
N ARG A 206 -10.57 9.25 14.44
CA ARG A 206 -10.40 10.45 15.26
C ARG A 206 -8.98 11.03 15.24
N ARG A 207 -8.05 10.37 14.58
CA ARG A 207 -6.68 10.85 14.37
C ARG A 207 -6.26 10.67 12.92
N LEU A 208 -5.45 11.60 12.45
CA LEU A 208 -4.73 11.48 11.18
C LEU A 208 -3.25 11.36 11.49
N TYR A 209 -2.64 10.26 11.04
CA TYR A 209 -1.20 10.05 11.01
C TYR A 209 -0.65 10.54 9.68
N PHE A 210 0.56 11.07 9.68
CA PHE A 210 1.24 11.55 8.48
C PHE A 210 2.76 11.62 8.69
N CYS A 211 3.50 11.68 7.61
CA CYS A 211 4.93 11.88 7.66
C CYS A 211 5.25 13.34 7.39
N SER A 212 6.17 13.93 8.18
CA SER A 212 6.55 15.34 8.04
C SER A 212 8.05 15.53 8.20
N ALA A 213 8.64 16.40 7.38
CA ALA A 213 10.03 16.80 7.46
C ALA A 213 10.16 18.30 7.19
N PRO A 214 11.15 19.00 7.78
CA PRO A 214 11.43 20.39 7.42
C PRO A 214 11.68 20.53 5.92
N ALA A 215 11.09 21.57 5.32
CA ALA A 215 11.31 21.88 3.92
C ALA A 215 12.80 22.18 3.67
N CYS A 216 13.32 21.66 2.58
CA CYS A 216 14.71 21.82 2.22
C CYS A 216 14.87 21.96 0.71
N ARG A 217 16.02 22.51 0.30
CA ARG A 217 16.31 22.71 -1.12
C ARG A 217 16.55 21.38 -1.82
N MET A 218 15.75 21.11 -2.83
CA MET A 218 15.88 19.94 -3.68
C MET A 218 16.41 20.31 -5.09
N PRO A 219 17.20 19.45 -5.74
CA PRO A 219 17.58 18.09 -5.35
C PRO A 219 18.78 18.00 -4.39
N GLU A 220 19.43 19.07 -4.02
CA GLU A 220 20.71 19.07 -3.31
C GLU A 220 20.66 18.37 -1.94
N SER A 221 19.47 18.30 -1.34
CA SER A 221 19.27 17.76 0.01
C SER A 221 18.53 16.42 0.06
N TYR A 222 18.22 15.78 -1.08
CA TYR A 222 17.36 14.59 -1.08
C TYR A 222 17.88 13.44 -0.20
N ARG A 223 19.20 13.26 -0.07
CA ARG A 223 19.81 12.25 0.81
C ARG A 223 19.85 12.63 2.30
N LYS A 224 19.55 13.89 2.62
CA LYS A 224 19.59 14.39 4.00
C LYS A 224 18.21 14.46 4.63
N ILE A 225 17.16 14.53 3.83
CA ILE A 225 15.80 14.66 4.35
C ILE A 225 15.36 13.40 5.07
N ARG A 226 14.83 13.58 6.27
CA ARG A 226 14.27 12.50 7.08
C ARG A 226 12.92 12.93 7.61
N TYR A 227 11.93 12.07 7.38
CA TYR A 227 10.55 12.33 7.77
C TYR A 227 10.26 11.72 9.15
N ASN A 228 9.70 12.53 10.02
CA ASN A 228 9.06 12.07 11.26
C ASN A 228 7.75 11.35 10.94
N LEU A 229 7.28 10.49 11.85
CA LEU A 229 5.91 10.03 11.86
C LEU A 229 5.16 10.79 12.94
N GLN A 230 4.12 11.52 12.55
CA GLN A 230 3.35 12.41 13.39
C GLN A 230 1.86 12.08 13.36
N SER A 231 1.10 12.64 14.27
CA SER A 231 -0.36 12.57 14.25
C SER A 231 -1.01 13.83 14.78
N ILE A 232 -2.22 14.10 14.30
CA ILE A 232 -3.09 15.20 14.72
C ILE A 232 -4.50 14.67 14.97
N ALA A 233 -5.22 15.21 15.95
CA ALA A 233 -6.61 14.89 16.16
C ALA A 233 -7.47 15.37 14.98
N PHE A 234 -8.48 14.58 14.61
CA PHE A 234 -9.47 14.93 13.59
C PHE A 234 -10.87 14.75 14.16
N ASP A 235 -11.71 15.77 14.04
CA ASP A 235 -13.12 15.74 14.40
C ASP A 235 -13.95 15.63 13.10
N PRO A 236 -14.49 14.43 12.77
CA PRO A 236 -15.22 14.23 11.53
C PRO A 236 -16.58 14.96 11.52
N GLU A 237 -17.17 15.26 12.68
CA GLU A 237 -18.43 15.97 12.76
C GLU A 237 -18.24 17.47 12.49
N LYS A 238 -17.21 18.05 13.08
CA LYS A 238 -16.87 19.47 12.88
C LYS A 238 -16.02 19.70 11.62
N ARG A 239 -15.49 18.63 11.02
CA ARG A 239 -14.58 18.72 9.87
C ARG A 239 -13.35 19.57 10.20
N SER A 240 -12.74 19.35 11.35
CA SER A 240 -11.67 20.16 11.86
C SER A 240 -10.55 19.34 12.49
N PHE A 241 -9.37 19.94 12.55
CA PHE A 241 -8.19 19.33 13.17
C PHE A 241 -7.90 19.97 14.54
N GLY A 242 -7.23 19.20 15.39
CA GLY A 242 -6.66 19.69 16.64
C GLY A 242 -5.52 20.67 16.40
N GLN A 243 -5.02 21.26 17.48
CA GLN A 243 -3.91 22.23 17.44
C GLN A 243 -2.57 21.59 17.82
N THR A 244 -2.56 20.38 18.33
CA THR A 244 -1.36 19.71 18.86
C THR A 244 -0.96 18.57 17.93
N ILE A 245 0.33 18.52 17.62
CA ILE A 245 0.99 17.43 16.89
C ILE A 245 1.69 16.53 17.89
N ASP A 246 1.39 15.23 17.83
CA ASP A 246 2.13 14.20 18.55
C ASP A 246 3.14 13.54 17.60
N THR A 247 4.39 13.40 18.04
CA THR A 247 5.44 12.72 17.27
C THR A 247 5.61 11.29 17.80
N LEU A 248 5.30 10.30 16.93
CA LEU A 248 5.39 8.88 17.25
C LEU A 248 6.77 8.31 16.92
N TYR A 249 7.42 8.89 15.91
CA TYR A 249 8.78 8.53 15.48
C TYR A 249 9.55 9.81 15.16
N ASN A 250 10.65 10.03 15.88
CA ASN A 250 11.52 11.17 15.68
C ASN A 250 12.71 10.78 14.79
N ALA A 251 12.69 11.21 13.56
CA ALA A 251 13.69 10.85 12.57
C ALA A 251 15.11 11.37 12.89
N ASN A 252 15.23 12.48 13.65
CA ASN A 252 16.51 13.01 14.07
C ASN A 252 17.17 12.14 15.17
N GLU A 253 16.37 11.59 16.07
CA GLU A 253 16.85 10.68 17.12
C GLU A 253 17.20 9.30 16.56
N GLU A 254 16.35 8.78 15.67
CA GLU A 254 16.47 7.46 15.08
C GLU A 254 17.48 7.39 13.91
N GLY A 255 17.82 8.54 13.32
CA GLY A 255 18.73 8.63 12.18
C GLY A 255 18.19 8.09 10.85
N ARG A 256 16.90 7.72 10.79
CA ARG A 256 16.23 7.16 9.61
C ARG A 256 14.90 7.88 9.34
N SER A 257 14.41 7.79 8.12
CA SER A 257 13.19 8.44 7.63
C SER A 257 12.00 7.50 7.69
N ALA A 258 10.90 7.91 8.33
CA ALA A 258 9.64 7.16 8.37
C ALA A 258 8.73 7.50 7.18
N LYS A 259 7.92 6.52 6.73
CA LYS A 259 6.98 6.68 5.62
C LYS A 259 5.89 5.61 5.61
N LEU A 260 4.81 5.89 4.87
CA LEU A 260 3.72 4.94 4.59
C LEU A 260 3.08 4.35 5.87
N PRO A 261 2.63 5.15 6.84
CA PRO A 261 1.93 4.60 7.99
C PRO A 261 0.63 3.88 7.58
N ARG A 262 0.33 2.76 8.23
CA ARG A 262 -0.92 2.01 8.08
C ARG A 262 -1.36 1.45 9.42
N VAL A 263 -2.51 1.88 9.91
CA VAL A 263 -3.10 1.39 11.16
C VAL A 263 -3.84 0.08 10.87
N SER A 264 -3.68 -0.92 11.76
CA SER A 264 -4.48 -2.15 11.68
C SER A 264 -5.96 -1.84 11.92
N PRO A 265 -6.90 -2.56 11.30
CA PRO A 265 -8.34 -2.31 11.47
C PRO A 265 -8.83 -2.34 12.92
N ASP A 266 -8.20 -3.14 13.80
CA ASP A 266 -8.50 -3.17 15.24
C ASP A 266 -7.88 -2.00 16.03
N GLY A 267 -7.09 -1.14 15.37
CA GLY A 267 -6.46 0.04 15.97
C GLY A 267 -5.26 -0.26 16.87
N ARG A 268 -4.90 -1.53 17.03
CA ARG A 268 -3.83 -1.90 17.96
C ARG A 268 -2.43 -1.65 17.42
N PHE A 269 -2.21 -1.86 16.13
CA PHE A 269 -0.89 -1.76 15.52
C PHE A 269 -0.84 -0.66 14.47
N LEU A 270 0.28 0.05 14.45
CA LEU A 270 0.65 0.94 13.37
C LEU A 270 1.94 0.42 12.73
N MET A 271 1.84 0.03 11.46
CA MET A 271 2.98 -0.39 10.66
C MET A 271 3.45 0.77 9.78
N TYR A 272 4.75 0.94 9.64
CA TYR A 272 5.36 1.95 8.80
C TYR A 272 6.68 1.45 8.23
N THR A 273 7.18 2.09 7.18
CA THR A 273 8.49 1.78 6.58
C THR A 273 9.52 2.80 7.05
N VAL A 274 10.75 2.39 7.29
CA VAL A 274 11.89 3.27 7.53
C VAL A 274 12.98 3.02 6.50
N SER A 275 13.70 4.07 6.09
CA SER A 275 14.94 3.98 5.30
C SER A 275 15.86 5.12 5.68
N ASP A 276 17.09 5.15 5.20
CA ASP A 276 18.09 6.14 5.59
C ASP A 276 17.66 7.58 5.31
N TYR A 277 16.90 7.81 4.24
CA TYR A 277 16.41 9.13 3.86
C TYR A 277 15.14 9.06 2.98
N GLY A 278 14.59 10.22 2.66
CA GLY A 278 13.53 10.39 1.67
C GLY A 278 12.18 9.84 2.10
N ASN A 279 11.22 9.90 1.19
CA ASN A 279 9.85 9.45 1.41
C ASN A 279 9.41 8.29 0.50
N PHE A 280 10.10 8.01 -0.61
CA PHE A 280 9.72 7.01 -1.61
C PHE A 280 10.64 5.78 -1.54
N SER A 281 10.24 4.81 -0.71
CA SER A 281 11.12 3.73 -0.25
C SER A 281 11.25 2.52 -1.18
N ILE A 282 10.40 2.36 -2.20
CA ILE A 282 10.33 1.09 -2.94
C ILE A 282 11.61 0.75 -3.74
N TRP A 283 12.50 1.72 -3.93
CA TRP A 283 13.81 1.53 -4.55
C TRP A 283 14.97 1.58 -3.57
N HIS A 284 14.70 1.87 -2.29
CA HIS A 284 15.73 1.93 -1.25
C HIS A 284 15.95 0.55 -0.66
N LYS A 285 17.12 -0.04 -0.89
CA LYS A 285 17.46 -1.40 -0.42
C LYS A 285 17.44 -1.55 1.09
N ASP A 286 17.72 -0.47 1.80
CA ASP A 286 17.73 -0.40 3.26
C ASP A 286 16.32 -0.20 3.87
N ALA A 287 15.28 -0.17 3.04
CA ALA A 287 13.92 0.09 3.54
C ALA A 287 13.34 -1.12 4.26
N ASP A 288 13.02 -0.94 5.55
CA ASP A 288 12.50 -1.95 6.47
C ASP A 288 11.12 -1.60 7.00
N LEU A 289 10.31 -2.60 7.29
CA LEU A 289 9.06 -2.43 8.04
C LEU A 289 9.34 -2.30 9.55
N ARG A 290 8.52 -1.51 10.22
CA ARG A 290 8.45 -1.35 11.67
C ARG A 290 7.02 -1.51 12.14
N LEU A 291 6.84 -2.07 13.32
CA LEU A 291 5.52 -2.28 13.93
C LEU A 291 5.46 -1.61 15.30
N LEU A 292 4.64 -0.59 15.43
CA LEU A 292 4.36 0.06 16.71
C LEU A 292 3.08 -0.56 17.31
N ASP A 293 3.17 -1.15 18.48
CA ASP A 293 2.02 -1.53 19.29
C ASP A 293 1.49 -0.28 20.00
N MET A 294 0.36 0.23 19.53
CA MET A 294 -0.28 1.46 20.01
C MET A 294 -0.76 1.38 21.46
N LEU A 295 -0.97 0.15 21.96
CA LEU A 295 -1.39 -0.07 23.33
C LEU A 295 -0.21 0.04 24.31
N THR A 296 0.95 -0.45 23.92
CA THR A 296 2.15 -0.51 24.80
C THR A 296 3.18 0.57 24.50
N GLY A 297 3.08 1.24 23.34
CA GLY A 297 4.06 2.19 22.84
C GLY A 297 5.39 1.54 22.37
N LYS A 298 5.48 0.21 22.33
CA LYS A 298 6.69 -0.49 21.92
C LYS A 298 6.76 -0.67 20.40
N THR A 299 7.94 -0.44 19.85
CA THR A 299 8.22 -0.67 18.43
C THR A 299 9.04 -1.95 18.25
N ASP A 300 8.59 -2.82 17.34
CA ASP A 300 9.32 -4.01 16.87
C ASP A 300 9.95 -3.70 15.51
N SER A 301 11.23 -4.06 15.37
CA SER A 301 11.97 -3.92 14.10
C SER A 301 11.68 -5.01 13.08
N LEU A 302 10.84 -5.97 13.40
CA LEU A 302 10.38 -7.03 12.50
C LEU A 302 11.53 -7.80 11.80
N LEU A 303 12.59 -8.11 12.52
CA LEU A 303 13.81 -8.74 11.97
C LEU A 303 13.54 -10.03 11.19
N GLN A 304 12.50 -10.79 11.57
CA GLN A 304 12.14 -12.03 10.86
C GLN A 304 11.28 -11.79 9.62
N VAL A 305 10.79 -10.55 9.41
CA VAL A 305 10.01 -10.13 8.26
C VAL A 305 10.88 -9.41 7.24
N ASN A 306 11.75 -8.53 7.71
CA ASN A 306 12.66 -7.75 6.88
C ASN A 306 13.77 -8.62 6.27
N SER A 307 14.38 -8.16 5.21
CA SER A 307 15.45 -8.84 4.47
C SER A 307 16.62 -7.89 4.17
N ASN A 308 17.54 -8.29 3.30
CA ASN A 308 18.64 -7.45 2.84
C ASN A 308 18.26 -6.56 1.62
N ASP A 309 16.99 -6.49 1.29
CA ASP A 309 16.46 -5.63 0.22
C ASP A 309 15.15 -5.00 0.72
N VAL A 310 14.50 -4.16 -0.09
CA VAL A 310 13.36 -3.36 0.32
C VAL A 310 12.15 -4.18 0.80
N GLU A 311 11.55 -3.74 1.90
CA GLU A 311 10.20 -4.05 2.35
C GLU A 311 9.38 -2.76 2.44
N SER A 312 8.29 -2.68 1.68
CA SER A 312 7.48 -1.47 1.59
C SER A 312 6.05 -1.76 1.14
N TYR A 313 5.22 -0.73 1.00
CA TYR A 313 3.84 -0.82 0.51
C TYR A 313 3.03 -1.91 1.18
N HIS A 314 3.03 -1.90 2.50
CA HIS A 314 2.29 -2.84 3.32
C HIS A 314 0.81 -2.45 3.46
N SER A 315 -0.05 -3.45 3.64
CA SER A 315 -1.45 -3.29 3.98
C SER A 315 -1.96 -4.42 4.87
N TRP A 316 -3.04 -4.16 5.60
CA TRP A 316 -3.64 -5.08 6.55
C TRP A 316 -4.82 -5.86 5.96
N SER A 317 -5.01 -7.09 6.42
CA SER A 317 -6.28 -7.81 6.28
C SER A 317 -7.34 -7.20 7.21
N SER A 318 -8.61 -7.43 6.89
CA SER A 318 -9.75 -6.87 7.64
C SER A 318 -9.80 -7.32 9.11
N ASN A 319 -9.20 -8.44 9.45
CA ASN A 319 -9.15 -8.98 10.81
C ASN A 319 -7.86 -8.60 11.57
N SER A 320 -6.98 -7.77 11.01
CA SER A 320 -5.71 -7.34 11.64
C SER A 320 -4.73 -8.49 11.96
N ARG A 321 -4.94 -9.68 11.39
CA ARG A 321 -4.10 -10.86 11.66
C ARG A 321 -3.17 -11.20 10.52
N TRP A 322 -3.37 -10.61 9.36
CA TRP A 322 -2.50 -10.78 8.21
C TRP A 322 -2.11 -9.42 7.65
N PHE A 323 -0.93 -9.34 7.12
CA PHE A 323 -0.50 -8.21 6.32
C PHE A 323 0.23 -8.69 5.07
N VAL A 324 0.19 -7.87 4.05
CA VAL A 324 0.90 -8.08 2.80
C VAL A 324 1.82 -6.89 2.54
N PHE A 325 2.94 -7.12 1.93
CA PHE A 325 3.91 -6.07 1.60
C PHE A 325 4.65 -6.39 0.31
N SER A 326 5.23 -5.37 -0.31
CA SER A 326 6.09 -5.51 -1.49
C SER A 326 7.55 -5.66 -1.08
N SER A 327 8.24 -6.66 -1.64
CA SER A 327 9.66 -6.87 -1.42
C SER A 327 10.39 -7.20 -2.72
N ARG A 328 11.68 -6.86 -2.79
CA ARG A 328 12.60 -7.22 -3.89
C ARG A 328 13.64 -8.26 -3.49
N ARG A 329 13.45 -8.91 -2.34
CA ARG A 329 14.41 -9.85 -1.74
C ARG A 329 14.86 -11.00 -2.64
N ASP A 330 14.08 -11.33 -3.68
CA ASP A 330 14.40 -12.47 -4.55
C ASP A 330 15.46 -12.13 -5.60
N ASP A 331 15.41 -10.94 -6.20
CA ASP A 331 16.27 -10.58 -7.33
C ASP A 331 16.74 -9.12 -7.34
N GLY A 332 16.31 -8.32 -6.37
CA GLY A 332 16.67 -6.89 -6.26
C GLY A 332 16.09 -6.00 -7.35
N LEU A 333 15.20 -6.51 -8.21
CA LEU A 333 14.67 -5.80 -9.37
C LEU A 333 13.14 -5.71 -9.37
N TYR A 334 12.45 -6.84 -9.20
CA TYR A 334 10.99 -6.91 -9.26
C TYR A 334 10.39 -6.92 -7.85
N THR A 335 9.45 -6.03 -7.60
CA THR A 335 8.67 -6.10 -6.37
C THR A 335 7.68 -7.25 -6.46
N ARG A 336 7.64 -8.08 -5.43
CA ARG A 336 6.74 -9.23 -5.30
C ARG A 336 5.94 -9.13 -4.01
N PRO A 337 4.68 -9.59 -3.99
CA PRO A 337 3.85 -9.53 -2.79
C PRO A 337 4.22 -10.68 -1.84
N TYR A 338 4.58 -10.34 -0.61
CA TYR A 338 4.81 -11.25 0.50
C TYR A 338 3.70 -11.13 1.52
N ILE A 339 3.19 -12.24 1.99
CA ILE A 339 2.12 -12.34 2.98
C ILE A 339 2.72 -12.81 4.29
N CYS A 340 2.30 -12.20 5.39
CA CYS A 340 2.74 -12.57 6.72
C CYS A 340 1.55 -12.62 7.71
N TYR A 341 1.54 -13.62 8.57
CA TYR A 341 0.63 -13.71 9.70
C TYR A 341 1.18 -12.91 10.88
N LEU A 342 0.31 -12.20 11.59
CA LEU A 342 0.61 -11.54 12.85
C LEU A 342 -0.22 -12.15 13.97
N GLY A 343 0.44 -12.77 14.93
CA GLY A 343 -0.20 -13.29 16.12
C GLY A 343 -0.91 -12.21 16.94
N ALA A 344 -1.90 -12.58 17.71
CA ALA A 344 -2.61 -11.64 18.59
C ALA A 344 -1.70 -10.94 19.62
N ASN A 345 -0.54 -11.51 19.90
CA ASN A 345 0.51 -10.93 20.76
C ASN A 345 1.45 -9.96 20.01
N GLY A 346 1.22 -9.69 18.71
CA GLY A 346 2.07 -8.84 17.88
C GLY A 346 3.32 -9.53 17.32
N VAL A 347 3.48 -10.84 17.54
CA VAL A 347 4.61 -11.59 17.00
C VAL A 347 4.29 -12.05 15.57
N PRO A 348 5.08 -11.64 14.56
CA PRO A 348 4.86 -12.07 13.18
C PRO A 348 5.35 -13.50 12.96
N GLY A 349 4.70 -14.21 12.05
CA GLY A 349 5.17 -15.45 11.48
C GLY A 349 6.26 -15.23 10.43
N LYS A 350 6.67 -16.31 9.76
CA LYS A 350 7.56 -16.22 8.60
C LYS A 350 6.79 -15.72 7.39
N PRO A 351 7.22 -14.64 6.72
CA PRO A 351 6.59 -14.20 5.50
C PRO A 351 6.79 -15.20 4.37
N PHE A 352 5.81 -15.29 3.47
CA PHE A 352 5.88 -16.15 2.30
C PHE A 352 5.43 -15.39 1.04
N LEU A 353 6.06 -15.71 -0.07
CA LEU A 353 5.73 -15.17 -1.38
C LEU A 353 4.31 -15.59 -1.79
N LEU A 354 3.53 -14.69 -2.38
CA LEU A 354 2.20 -15.02 -2.90
C LEU A 354 2.26 -16.23 -3.83
N PRO A 355 1.64 -17.36 -3.47
CA PRO A 355 1.72 -18.58 -4.28
C PRO A 355 1.12 -18.40 -5.66
N GLN A 356 1.76 -18.99 -6.67
CA GLN A 356 1.29 -19.01 -8.06
C GLN A 356 0.98 -20.45 -8.48
N LYS A 357 0.15 -20.56 -9.52
CA LYS A 357 -0.22 -21.88 -10.06
C LYS A 357 1.01 -22.59 -10.63
N GLU A 358 1.84 -21.86 -11.37
CA GLU A 358 3.08 -22.36 -11.95
C GLU A 358 4.25 -22.02 -11.03
N THR A 359 5.09 -23.01 -10.72
CA THR A 359 6.20 -22.87 -9.77
C THR A 359 7.28 -21.91 -10.25
N ASP A 360 7.48 -21.78 -11.56
CA ASP A 360 8.45 -20.91 -12.23
C ASP A 360 7.84 -19.54 -12.68
N TYR A 361 6.63 -19.22 -12.21
CA TYR A 361 5.93 -18.01 -12.62
C TYR A 361 6.76 -16.74 -12.41
N TYR A 362 7.37 -16.59 -11.24
CA TYR A 362 8.14 -15.38 -10.90
C TYR A 362 9.48 -15.32 -11.64
N GLU A 363 10.05 -16.43 -12.04
CA GLU A 363 11.27 -16.48 -12.86
C GLU A 363 11.03 -15.96 -14.28
N ARG A 364 9.81 -16.18 -14.80
CA ARG A 364 9.40 -15.75 -16.15
C ARG A 364 8.68 -14.41 -16.18
N SER A 365 8.21 -13.92 -15.03
CA SER A 365 7.43 -12.70 -14.95
C SER A 365 8.31 -11.46 -15.00
N LEU A 366 8.06 -10.59 -15.95
CA LEU A 366 8.73 -9.29 -16.10
C LEU A 366 7.92 -8.13 -15.50
N PHE A 367 7.12 -8.40 -14.46
CA PHE A 367 6.29 -7.41 -13.79
C PHE A 367 6.62 -7.28 -12.31
N SER A 368 6.59 -6.03 -11.85
CA SER A 368 6.48 -5.69 -10.44
C SER A 368 5.03 -5.62 -10.03
N PHE A 369 4.74 -6.02 -8.78
CA PHE A 369 3.46 -5.96 -8.13
C PHE A 369 3.51 -4.84 -7.09
N ASN A 370 2.71 -3.78 -7.27
CA ASN A 370 2.76 -2.63 -6.38
C ASN A 370 1.44 -2.35 -5.73
N ILE A 371 1.57 -1.95 -4.49
CA ILE A 371 0.58 -1.68 -3.48
C ILE A 371 -0.40 -2.85 -3.40
N PRO A 372 0.06 -3.99 -2.85
CA PRO A 372 -0.85 -5.10 -2.62
C PRO A 372 -1.81 -4.74 -1.48
N GLU A 373 -3.12 -4.91 -1.69
CA GLU A 373 -4.15 -4.68 -0.69
C GLU A 373 -5.11 -5.86 -0.59
N PHE A 374 -5.38 -6.30 0.64
CA PHE A 374 -6.43 -7.29 0.89
C PHE A 374 -7.82 -6.67 0.75
N ILE A 375 -8.77 -7.46 0.23
CA ILE A 375 -10.19 -7.10 0.19
C ILE A 375 -11.08 -8.28 0.58
N ARG A 376 -12.20 -7.96 1.22
CA ARG A 376 -13.15 -8.95 1.78
C ARG A 376 -13.96 -9.71 0.75
N GLY A 377 -13.87 -9.36 -0.51
CA GLY A 377 -14.60 -10.00 -1.59
C GLY A 377 -14.14 -9.52 -2.95
N LYS A 378 -14.74 -10.07 -4.00
CA LYS A 378 -14.46 -9.70 -5.39
C LYS A 378 -15.04 -8.32 -5.70
N ILE A 379 -14.27 -7.45 -6.38
CA ILE A 379 -14.76 -6.19 -6.94
C ILE A 379 -15.78 -6.51 -8.03
N LYS A 380 -16.98 -5.97 -7.89
CA LYS A 380 -18.10 -6.14 -8.83
C LYS A 380 -18.46 -4.79 -9.44
N VAL A 381 -17.69 -4.37 -10.40
CA VAL A 381 -17.89 -3.11 -11.11
C VAL A 381 -18.10 -3.40 -12.59
N ASP A 382 -19.03 -2.68 -13.21
CA ASP A 382 -19.15 -2.66 -14.66
C ASP A 382 -17.96 -1.92 -15.26
N THR A 383 -16.99 -2.69 -15.74
CA THR A 383 -15.76 -2.16 -16.33
C THR A 383 -16.03 -1.38 -17.62
N TYR A 384 -17.09 -1.67 -18.36
CA TYR A 384 -17.46 -0.89 -19.53
C TYR A 384 -17.94 0.50 -19.12
N LYS A 385 -18.82 0.60 -18.11
CA LYS A 385 -19.23 1.88 -17.52
C LYS A 385 -18.05 2.70 -17.02
N LEU A 386 -17.09 2.02 -16.35
CA LEU A 386 -15.87 2.67 -15.87
C LEU A 386 -15.01 3.23 -17.01
N ILE A 387 -14.81 2.46 -18.08
CA ILE A 387 -14.04 2.87 -19.27
C ILE A 387 -14.73 4.05 -19.97
N ASP A 388 -16.05 4.02 -20.07
CA ASP A 388 -16.86 5.09 -20.67
C ASP A 388 -16.73 6.39 -19.88
N ILE A 389 -16.90 6.33 -18.56
CA ILE A 389 -16.69 7.49 -17.67
C ILE A 389 -15.24 7.98 -17.75
N SER A 390 -14.26 7.08 -17.84
CA SER A 390 -12.87 7.49 -18.01
C SER A 390 -12.65 8.31 -19.26
N LYS A 391 -13.19 7.89 -20.40
CA LYS A 391 -12.96 8.50 -21.70
C LYS A 391 -13.81 9.74 -21.96
N TYR A 392 -15.05 9.73 -21.52
CA TYR A 392 -16.07 10.69 -21.95
C TYR A 392 -16.75 11.40 -20.78
N GLY A 393 -16.60 10.88 -19.54
CA GLY A 393 -17.24 11.49 -18.37
C GLY A 393 -16.60 12.81 -17.99
N GLU A 394 -17.43 13.80 -17.66
CA GLU A 394 -16.97 15.04 -17.06
C GLU A 394 -16.48 14.80 -15.63
N ALA A 395 -15.41 15.49 -15.26
CA ALA A 395 -14.87 15.39 -13.90
C ALA A 395 -15.54 16.43 -12.99
N VAL A 396 -15.97 15.98 -11.82
CA VAL A 396 -16.43 16.87 -10.75
C VAL A 396 -15.21 17.61 -10.18
N ARG A 397 -15.30 18.93 -10.12
CA ARG A 397 -14.24 19.76 -9.53
C ARG A 397 -14.41 19.88 -8.03
N LEU A 398 -13.31 19.79 -7.31
CA LEU A 398 -13.27 20.03 -5.87
C LEU A 398 -13.39 21.53 -5.58
N LYS A 399 -14.01 21.85 -4.42
CA LYS A 399 -14.15 23.20 -3.87
C LYS A 399 -13.14 23.48 -2.78
#